data_b2a37f4c5d3d74219297df8511767576
#
_entry.id   b2a37f4c5d3d74219297df8511767576
#
_cell.length_a   1.000
_cell.length_b   1.000
_cell.length_c   1.000
_cell.angle_alpha   90.00
_cell.angle_beta   90.00
_cell.angle_gamma   90.00
#
_symmetry.space_group_name_H-M   'P 1'
#
loop_
_entity.id
_entity.type
_entity.pdbx_description
1 polymer ?
#
loop_
_entity_poly.entity_id
_entity_poly.type
_entity_poly.pdbx_seq_one_letter_code
_entity_poly.pdbx_strand_id
1 'polypeptide(L)'
;MTARSTRGAETRLRILRAAADLFHRQGVRATSPDQVIAASETGKGQFYHYFKSKEGLVHAVLQEHLRAIASGSAAIGYEIDSWQDLERWFAAHLELQKSFQMTRGCPFGTIGNEVTSNDELIRQDLNLLFEVIRGKLAAFFIREKARGRLLASANERELANFCIATVQGAMLMGKIQRDSGTVETTLREALAHLRRYAVRPPIRRPRRRQVLQLTRDAAPPPAPPRRRGAPAGSRPRWPPE
;
A
#
# COMPACT_ATOMS: atom_id res chain seq x y z
N MET A 1 36.53 9.90 -3.39
CA MET A 1 35.65 10.93 -2.78
C MET A 1 36.25 11.32 -1.45
N THR A 2 36.57 12.59 -1.21
CA THR A 2 37.26 13.05 0.00
C THR A 2 36.31 13.10 1.21
N ALA A 3 36.81 12.86 2.43
CA ALA A 3 36.04 12.87 3.69
C ALA A 3 35.23 14.18 3.92
N ARG A 4 35.64 15.29 3.30
CA ARG A 4 34.95 16.59 3.36
C ARG A 4 33.67 16.60 2.53
N SER A 5 33.63 15.84 1.40
CA SER A 5 32.44 15.69 0.54
C SER A 5 31.36 14.85 1.21
N THR A 6 31.73 13.81 1.97
CA THR A 6 30.77 12.95 2.69
C THR A 6 30.10 13.68 3.86
N ARG A 7 30.86 14.43 4.66
CA ARG A 7 30.33 15.22 5.79
C ARG A 7 29.34 16.30 5.33
N GLY A 8 29.60 16.94 4.19
CA GLY A 8 28.69 17.92 3.61
C GLY A 8 27.37 17.30 3.15
N ALA A 9 27.42 16.14 2.49
CA ALA A 9 26.25 15.40 2.07
C ALA A 9 25.41 14.92 3.26
N GLU A 10 26.05 14.43 4.32
CA GLU A 10 25.39 14.02 5.56
C GLU A 10 24.66 15.20 6.23
N THR A 11 25.33 16.35 6.32
CA THR A 11 24.70 17.58 6.88
C THR A 11 23.48 18.00 6.08
N ARG A 12 23.59 18.04 4.75
CA ARG A 12 22.44 18.34 3.87
C ARG A 12 21.30 17.38 4.09
N LEU A 13 21.58 16.08 4.21
CA LEU A 13 20.55 15.05 4.42
C LEU A 13 19.88 15.17 5.79
N ARG A 14 20.62 15.54 6.86
CA ARG A 14 20.00 15.82 8.17
C ARG A 14 19.02 16.99 8.10
N ILE A 15 19.39 18.08 7.41
CA ILE A 15 18.49 19.24 7.21
C ILE A 15 17.23 18.79 6.46
N LEU A 16 17.36 18.02 5.39
CA LEU A 16 16.22 17.52 4.61
C LEU A 16 15.29 16.62 5.44
N ARG A 17 15.84 15.73 6.26
CA ARG A 17 15.04 14.85 7.15
C ARG A 17 14.28 15.65 8.20
N ALA A 18 14.94 16.63 8.85
CA ALA A 18 14.31 17.52 9.82
C ALA A 18 13.19 18.34 9.17
N ALA A 19 13.42 18.90 7.98
CA ALA A 19 12.42 19.64 7.22
C ALA A 19 11.24 18.76 6.82
N ALA A 20 11.49 17.56 6.31
CA ALA A 20 10.44 16.62 5.92
C ALA A 20 9.55 16.23 7.10
N ASP A 21 10.12 15.96 8.28
CA ASP A 21 9.35 15.66 9.49
C ASP A 21 8.50 16.86 9.94
N LEU A 22 9.09 18.06 9.98
CA LEU A 22 8.37 19.27 10.33
C LEU A 22 7.23 19.58 9.35
N PHE A 23 7.49 19.51 8.04
CA PHE A 23 6.46 19.71 7.01
C PHE A 23 5.32 18.70 7.12
N HIS A 24 5.65 17.42 7.39
CA HIS A 24 4.64 16.40 7.57
C HIS A 24 3.80 16.58 8.84
N ARG A 25 4.42 17.09 9.93
CA ARG A 25 3.78 17.24 11.23
C ARG A 25 2.89 18.50 11.31
N GLN A 26 3.38 19.64 10.84
CA GLN A 26 2.73 20.93 11.04
C GLN A 26 2.49 21.75 9.77
N GLY A 27 2.90 21.23 8.60
CA GLY A 27 2.80 21.92 7.31
C GLY A 27 4.00 22.81 7.00
N VAL A 28 4.08 23.22 5.75
CA VAL A 28 5.16 24.09 5.25
C VAL A 28 5.01 25.49 5.83
N ARG A 29 3.79 26.07 5.84
CA ARG A 29 3.54 27.46 6.28
C ARG A 29 3.95 27.67 7.73
N ALA A 30 3.61 26.72 8.62
CA ALA A 30 3.91 26.79 10.04
C ALA A 30 5.38 26.43 10.39
N THR A 31 6.17 26.00 9.42
CA THR A 31 7.58 25.63 9.66
C THR A 31 8.50 26.78 9.29
N SER A 32 9.28 27.26 10.26
CA SER A 32 10.30 28.29 10.04
C SER A 32 11.69 27.70 9.77
N PRO A 33 12.59 28.42 9.08
CA PRO A 33 13.99 28.02 8.93
C PRO A 33 14.68 27.75 10.27
N ASP A 34 14.43 28.57 11.29
CA ASP A 34 15.05 28.42 12.61
C ASP A 34 14.61 27.10 13.29
N GLN A 35 13.37 26.66 13.11
CA GLN A 35 12.90 25.35 13.58
C GLN A 35 13.65 24.18 12.88
N VAL A 36 13.88 24.30 11.57
CA VAL A 36 14.62 23.28 10.82
C VAL A 36 16.09 23.25 11.24
N ILE A 37 16.72 24.42 11.45
CA ILE A 37 18.08 24.56 11.93
C ILE A 37 18.24 23.88 13.30
N ALA A 38 17.33 24.18 14.23
CA ALA A 38 17.32 23.57 15.56
C ALA A 38 17.12 22.05 15.49
N ALA A 39 16.12 21.57 14.74
CA ALA A 39 15.79 20.15 14.63
C ALA A 39 16.87 19.33 13.90
N SER A 40 17.63 19.95 13.01
CA SER A 40 18.75 19.31 12.29
C SER A 40 20.09 19.43 13.00
N GLU A 41 20.14 20.13 14.12
CA GLU A 41 21.37 20.41 14.86
C GLU A 41 22.47 21.01 13.94
N THR A 42 22.10 21.98 13.11
CA THR A 42 23.01 22.65 12.18
C THR A 42 23.16 24.13 12.50
N GLY A 43 24.26 24.73 12.06
CA GLY A 43 24.43 26.17 12.15
C GLY A 43 23.69 26.92 11.04
N LYS A 44 23.25 28.18 11.31
CA LYS A 44 22.59 29.06 10.31
C LYS A 44 23.43 29.16 9.02
N GLY A 45 24.75 29.34 9.12
CA GLY A 45 25.62 29.40 7.95
C GLY A 45 25.58 28.13 7.09
N GLN A 46 25.53 26.95 7.71
CA GLN A 46 25.41 25.68 6.98
C GLN A 46 24.05 25.57 6.30
N PHE A 47 22.97 25.90 7.00
CA PHE A 47 21.61 25.88 6.43
C PHE A 47 21.53 26.75 5.18
N TYR A 48 21.88 28.03 5.29
CA TYR A 48 21.80 28.99 4.17
C TYR A 48 22.84 28.74 3.07
N HIS A 49 23.89 27.98 3.35
CA HIS A 49 24.78 27.47 2.29
C HIS A 49 24.05 26.51 1.36
N TYR A 50 23.19 25.60 1.91
CA TYR A 50 22.47 24.59 1.11
C TYR A 50 21.14 25.09 0.58
N PHE A 51 20.41 25.91 1.35
CA PHE A 51 19.02 26.29 1.04
C PHE A 51 18.86 27.81 1.13
N LYS A 52 18.68 28.43 -0.05
CA LYS A 52 18.58 29.89 -0.17
C LYS A 52 17.18 30.44 0.17
N SER A 53 16.15 29.57 0.06
CA SER A 53 14.76 29.92 0.32
C SER A 53 14.01 28.74 0.91
N LYS A 54 12.86 29.00 1.52
CA LYS A 54 11.94 27.99 2.01
C LYS A 54 11.41 27.13 0.85
N GLU A 55 11.06 27.76 -0.27
CA GLU A 55 10.63 27.07 -1.48
C GLU A 55 11.71 26.09 -1.98
N GLY A 56 12.98 26.53 -2.07
CA GLY A 56 14.11 25.67 -2.44
C GLY A 56 14.32 24.50 -1.46
N LEU A 57 14.00 24.68 -0.18
CA LEU A 57 14.03 23.59 0.80
C LEU A 57 12.88 22.61 0.56
N VAL A 58 11.65 23.08 0.30
CA VAL A 58 10.49 22.21 -0.03
C VAL A 58 10.77 21.41 -1.30
N HIS A 59 11.25 22.09 -2.36
CA HIS A 59 11.69 21.43 -3.59
C HIS A 59 12.69 20.31 -3.30
N ALA A 60 13.72 20.59 -2.53
CA ALA A 60 14.76 19.61 -2.22
C ALA A 60 14.22 18.41 -1.40
N VAL A 61 13.26 18.64 -0.50
CA VAL A 61 12.57 17.57 0.25
C VAL A 61 11.76 16.69 -0.69
N LEU A 62 11.00 17.27 -1.61
CA LEU A 62 10.21 16.51 -2.60
C LEU A 62 11.10 15.71 -3.55
N GLN A 63 12.23 16.29 -4.00
CA GLN A 63 13.24 15.59 -4.81
C GLN A 63 13.89 14.42 -4.05
N GLU A 64 14.08 14.52 -2.74
CA GLU A 64 14.58 13.41 -1.94
C GLU A 64 13.55 12.28 -1.83
N HIS A 65 12.29 12.60 -1.60
CA HIS A 65 11.20 11.61 -1.63
C HIS A 65 11.07 10.94 -3.00
N LEU A 66 11.16 11.70 -4.09
CA LEU A 66 11.12 11.17 -5.45
C LEU A 66 12.26 10.17 -5.69
N ARG A 67 13.49 10.51 -5.25
CA ARG A 67 14.64 9.60 -5.32
C ARG A 67 14.42 8.34 -4.51
N ALA A 68 13.90 8.45 -3.29
CA ALA A 68 13.61 7.31 -2.43
C ALA A 68 12.57 6.37 -3.06
N ILE A 69 11.51 6.92 -3.66
CA ILE A 69 10.49 6.13 -4.37
C ILE A 69 11.08 5.45 -5.62
N ALA A 70 11.89 6.17 -6.38
CA ALA A 70 12.49 5.65 -7.60
C ALA A 70 13.50 4.52 -7.32
N SER A 71 14.29 4.66 -6.25
CA SER A 71 15.30 3.66 -5.84
C SER A 71 14.73 2.50 -5.00
N GLY A 72 13.44 2.52 -4.63
CA GLY A 72 12.84 1.52 -3.75
C GLY A 72 13.23 1.65 -2.27
N SER A 73 13.86 2.77 -1.86
CA SER A 73 14.27 3.01 -0.47
C SER A 73 13.24 3.82 0.35
N ALA A 74 12.07 4.11 -0.21
CA ALA A 74 10.99 4.79 0.50
C ALA A 74 10.42 3.90 1.61
N ALA A 75 9.90 4.52 2.70
CA ALA A 75 9.29 3.81 3.83
C ALA A 75 8.10 2.94 3.40
N ILE A 76 7.35 3.38 2.40
CA ILE A 76 6.31 2.57 1.74
C ILE A 76 6.89 2.04 0.44
N GLY A 77 6.88 0.71 0.26
CA GLY A 77 7.31 0.08 -0.98
C GLY A 77 6.32 0.32 -2.12
N TYR A 78 6.84 0.64 -3.29
CA TYR A 78 6.04 0.87 -4.51
C TYR A 78 6.30 -0.19 -5.59
N GLU A 79 7.02 -1.27 -5.27
CA GLU A 79 7.19 -2.42 -6.17
C GLU A 79 5.98 -3.35 -5.99
N ILE A 80 5.07 -3.34 -6.97
CA ILE A 80 3.80 -4.05 -6.91
C ILE A 80 3.75 -5.04 -8.08
N ASP A 81 3.99 -6.32 -7.81
CA ASP A 81 4.04 -7.39 -8.81
C ASP A 81 2.86 -8.36 -8.72
N SER A 82 2.10 -8.29 -7.64
CA SER A 82 0.95 -9.13 -7.37
C SER A 82 -0.18 -8.38 -6.66
N TRP A 83 -1.38 -8.96 -6.66
CA TRP A 83 -2.50 -8.47 -5.86
C TRP A 83 -2.18 -8.42 -4.36
N GLN A 84 -1.32 -9.32 -3.87
CA GLN A 84 -0.89 -9.32 -2.49
C GLN A 84 0.04 -8.14 -2.20
N ASP A 85 0.88 -7.73 -3.17
CA ASP A 85 1.70 -6.51 -3.03
C ASP A 85 0.83 -5.27 -2.99
N LEU A 86 -0.23 -5.21 -3.79
CA LEU A 86 -1.20 -4.11 -3.75
C LEU A 86 -1.92 -4.05 -2.39
N GLU A 87 -2.30 -5.20 -1.82
CA GLU A 87 -2.83 -5.28 -0.45
C GLU A 87 -1.83 -4.76 0.57
N ARG A 88 -0.56 -5.19 0.48
CA ARG A 88 0.51 -4.71 1.36
C ARG A 88 0.74 -3.21 1.21
N TRP A 89 0.65 -2.69 -0.01
CA TRP A 89 0.78 -1.26 -0.25
C TRP A 89 -0.32 -0.45 0.45
N PHE A 90 -1.57 -0.89 0.38
CA PHE A 90 -2.67 -0.28 1.13
C PHE A 90 -2.45 -0.41 2.65
N ALA A 91 -2.11 -1.60 3.12
CA ALA A 91 -1.86 -1.86 4.55
C ALA A 91 -0.70 -1.00 5.10
N ALA A 92 0.36 -0.80 4.33
CA ALA A 92 1.49 0.03 4.73
C ALA A 92 1.09 1.49 5.00
N HIS A 93 0.13 2.04 4.24
CA HIS A 93 -0.41 3.37 4.51
C HIS A 93 -1.20 3.44 5.82
N LEU A 94 -1.99 2.42 6.13
CA LEU A 94 -2.71 2.31 7.40
C LEU A 94 -1.73 2.21 8.57
N GLU A 95 -0.72 1.34 8.49
CA GLU A 95 0.27 1.16 9.55
C GLU A 95 1.12 2.42 9.75
N LEU A 96 1.46 3.14 8.69
CA LEU A 96 2.12 4.44 8.79
C LEU A 96 1.25 5.44 9.56
N GLN A 97 -0.05 5.50 9.28
CA GLN A 97 -0.99 6.38 10.01
C GLN A 97 -1.09 5.99 11.49
N LYS A 98 -1.18 4.69 11.79
CA LYS A 98 -1.21 4.19 13.17
C LYS A 98 0.07 4.54 13.93
N SER A 99 1.25 4.45 13.30
CA SER A 99 2.52 4.81 13.92
C SER A 99 2.58 6.28 14.36
N PHE A 100 1.82 7.15 13.70
CA PHE A 100 1.65 8.56 14.05
C PHE A 100 0.37 8.81 14.86
N GLN A 101 -0.26 7.78 15.43
CA GLN A 101 -1.49 7.92 16.22
C GLN A 101 -2.58 8.70 15.48
N MET A 102 -2.70 8.52 14.17
CA MET A 102 -3.65 9.22 13.30
C MET A 102 -3.54 10.75 13.35
N THR A 103 -2.37 11.29 13.70
CA THR A 103 -2.17 12.76 13.81
C THR A 103 -1.66 13.40 12.54
N ARG A 104 -1.10 12.59 11.63
CA ARG A 104 -0.51 13.05 10.36
C ARG A 104 -1.31 12.54 9.17
N GLY A 105 -1.27 13.26 8.07
CA GLY A 105 -1.82 12.81 6.78
C GLY A 105 -0.75 12.20 5.87
N CYS A 106 -0.99 12.25 4.57
CA CYS A 106 0.06 12.00 3.59
C CYS A 106 1.08 13.14 3.61
N PRO A 107 2.39 12.88 3.67
CA PRO A 107 3.39 13.95 3.65
C PRO A 107 3.29 14.82 2.39
N PHE A 108 3.00 14.23 1.24
CA PHE A 108 2.83 14.94 -0.03
C PHE A 108 1.50 15.71 -0.07
N GLY A 109 0.42 15.09 0.42
CA GLY A 109 -0.89 15.73 0.54
C GLY A 109 -0.85 16.92 1.52
N THR A 110 -0.07 16.85 2.60
CA THR A 110 0.11 17.96 3.54
C THR A 110 0.75 19.16 2.83
N ILE A 111 1.81 18.96 2.06
CA ILE A 111 2.43 20.01 1.25
C ILE A 111 1.45 20.49 0.17
N GLY A 112 0.78 19.57 -0.54
CA GLY A 112 -0.14 19.90 -1.64
C GLY A 112 -1.34 20.71 -1.22
N ASN A 113 -1.86 20.53 -0.01
CA ASN A 113 -2.96 21.33 0.53
C ASN A 113 -2.59 22.81 0.78
N GLU A 114 -1.29 23.13 0.82
CA GLU A 114 -0.79 24.49 1.01
C GLU A 114 -0.34 25.18 -0.29
N VAL A 115 -0.31 24.43 -1.42
CA VAL A 115 0.08 24.97 -2.74
C VAL A 115 -0.96 25.96 -3.23
N THR A 116 -0.48 27.13 -3.67
CA THR A 116 -1.26 28.21 -4.29
C THR A 116 -0.89 28.37 -5.77
N SER A 117 -1.56 29.27 -6.47
CA SER A 117 -1.23 29.60 -7.86
C SER A 117 0.19 30.15 -8.07
N ASN A 118 0.84 30.60 -7.00
CA ASN A 118 2.19 31.17 -7.05
C ASN A 118 3.29 30.11 -6.80
N ASP A 119 2.92 28.89 -6.41
CA ASP A 119 3.86 27.83 -6.01
C ASP A 119 4.08 26.83 -7.17
N GLU A 120 4.31 27.32 -8.38
CA GLU A 120 4.35 26.47 -9.60
C GLU A 120 5.45 25.41 -9.54
N LEU A 121 6.64 25.71 -9.01
CA LEU A 121 7.72 24.75 -8.83
C LEU A 121 7.28 23.58 -7.94
N ILE A 122 6.66 23.89 -6.80
CA ILE A 122 6.21 22.85 -5.84
C ILE A 122 5.06 22.05 -6.42
N ARG A 123 4.14 22.68 -7.16
CA ARG A 123 3.06 22.00 -7.88
C ARG A 123 3.60 20.99 -8.90
N GLN A 124 4.63 21.38 -9.67
CA GLN A 124 5.28 20.50 -10.63
C GLN A 124 5.99 19.32 -9.96
N ASP A 125 6.72 19.55 -8.87
CA ASP A 125 7.37 18.50 -8.09
C ASP A 125 6.38 17.46 -7.56
N LEU A 126 5.27 17.93 -6.96
CA LEU A 126 4.21 17.07 -6.46
C LEU A 126 3.55 16.29 -7.61
N ASN A 127 3.27 16.95 -8.73
CA ASN A 127 2.72 16.26 -9.91
C ASN A 127 3.66 15.17 -10.39
N LEU A 128 4.96 15.46 -10.53
CA LEU A 128 5.96 14.47 -10.94
C LEU A 128 6.01 13.29 -9.97
N LEU A 129 5.99 13.55 -8.66
CA LEU A 129 5.98 12.52 -7.63
C LEU A 129 4.75 11.61 -7.74
N PHE A 130 3.56 12.19 -7.90
CA PHE A 130 2.34 11.40 -8.09
C PHE A 130 2.30 10.68 -9.44
N GLU A 131 2.90 11.23 -10.50
CA GLU A 131 3.04 10.53 -11.78
C GLU A 131 3.94 9.30 -11.66
N VAL A 132 5.05 9.38 -10.90
CA VAL A 132 5.91 8.22 -10.65
C VAL A 132 5.16 7.13 -9.87
N ILE A 133 4.44 7.50 -8.81
CA ILE A 133 3.61 6.55 -8.05
C ILE A 133 2.55 5.92 -8.94
N ARG A 134 1.85 6.74 -9.74
CA ARG A 134 0.83 6.28 -10.69
C ARG A 134 1.41 5.30 -11.70
N GLY A 135 2.59 5.61 -12.25
CA GLY A 135 3.28 4.74 -13.20
C GLY A 135 3.58 3.36 -12.62
N LYS A 136 4.04 3.28 -11.38
CA LYS A 136 4.31 2.01 -10.69
C LYS A 136 3.02 1.19 -10.46
N LEU A 137 1.94 1.82 -10.02
CA LEU A 137 0.63 1.19 -9.85
C LEU A 137 0.05 0.74 -11.20
N ALA A 138 0.08 1.60 -12.21
CA ALA A 138 -0.41 1.28 -13.56
C ALA A 138 0.36 0.12 -14.19
N ALA A 139 1.68 0.05 -13.99
CA ALA A 139 2.52 -1.05 -14.46
C ALA A 139 2.06 -2.41 -13.92
N PHE A 140 1.60 -2.50 -12.68
CA PHE A 140 0.98 -3.70 -12.14
C PHE A 140 -0.28 -4.09 -12.93
N PHE A 141 -1.22 -3.17 -13.13
CA PHE A 141 -2.46 -3.44 -13.85
C PHE A 141 -2.21 -3.79 -15.32
N ILE A 142 -1.24 -3.14 -15.98
CA ILE A 142 -0.79 -3.47 -17.34
C ILE A 142 -0.29 -4.93 -17.40
N ARG A 143 0.56 -5.35 -16.45
CA ARG A 143 1.05 -6.72 -16.40
C ARG A 143 -0.07 -7.74 -16.16
N GLU A 144 -1.00 -7.44 -15.27
CA GLU A 144 -2.16 -8.33 -15.02
C GLU A 144 -3.06 -8.45 -16.25
N LYS A 145 -3.27 -7.35 -16.98
CA LYS A 145 -4.05 -7.34 -18.23
C LYS A 145 -3.34 -8.13 -19.34
N ALA A 146 -2.04 -7.93 -19.51
CA ALA A 146 -1.23 -8.69 -20.47
C ALA A 146 -1.24 -10.21 -20.21
N ARG A 147 -1.39 -10.62 -18.93
CA ARG A 147 -1.52 -12.02 -18.51
C ARG A 147 -2.95 -12.56 -18.60
N GLY A 148 -3.90 -11.77 -19.08
CA GLY A 148 -5.33 -12.15 -19.13
C GLY A 148 -5.98 -12.27 -17.75
N ARG A 149 -5.41 -11.68 -16.71
CA ARG A 149 -5.91 -11.71 -15.33
C ARG A 149 -6.64 -10.44 -14.91
N LEU A 150 -6.76 -9.47 -15.81
CA LEU A 150 -7.55 -8.27 -15.65
C LEU A 150 -8.53 -8.16 -16.82
N LEU A 151 -9.74 -7.63 -16.58
CA LEU A 151 -10.75 -7.43 -17.61
C LEU A 151 -10.21 -6.53 -18.74
N ALA A 152 -10.55 -6.87 -20.00
CA ALA A 152 -10.13 -6.08 -21.16
C ALA A 152 -10.64 -4.63 -21.11
N SER A 153 -11.83 -4.41 -20.51
CA SER A 153 -12.42 -3.08 -20.30
C SER A 153 -11.76 -2.24 -19.21
N ALA A 154 -10.88 -2.82 -18.40
CA ALA A 154 -10.19 -2.07 -17.34
C ALA A 154 -9.22 -1.05 -17.94
N ASN A 155 -9.27 0.19 -17.44
CA ASN A 155 -8.30 1.23 -17.74
C ASN A 155 -7.27 1.29 -16.61
N GLU A 156 -6.05 0.91 -16.90
CA GLU A 156 -4.99 0.74 -15.91
C GLU A 156 -4.59 2.06 -15.25
N ARG A 157 -4.60 3.15 -16.01
CA ARG A 157 -4.31 4.49 -15.49
C ARG A 157 -5.42 5.00 -14.55
N GLU A 158 -6.67 4.73 -14.88
CA GLU A 158 -7.81 5.10 -14.03
C GLU A 158 -7.81 4.29 -12.73
N LEU A 159 -7.50 2.99 -12.78
CA LEU A 159 -7.35 2.16 -11.57
C LEU A 159 -6.21 2.66 -10.69
N ALA A 160 -5.08 3.06 -11.29
CA ALA A 160 -3.97 3.65 -10.53
C ALA A 160 -4.34 5.00 -9.91
N ASN A 161 -5.07 5.87 -10.63
CA ASN A 161 -5.61 7.12 -10.09
C ASN A 161 -6.55 6.87 -8.92
N PHE A 162 -7.46 5.88 -9.07
CA PHE A 162 -8.37 5.50 -8.00
C PHE A 162 -7.61 5.07 -6.73
N CYS A 163 -6.56 4.26 -6.86
CA CYS A 163 -5.73 3.85 -5.72
C CYS A 163 -5.15 5.08 -4.98
N ILE A 164 -4.54 6.02 -5.72
CA ILE A 164 -3.92 7.21 -5.15
C ILE A 164 -4.96 8.09 -4.47
N ALA A 165 -6.06 8.43 -5.17
CA ALA A 165 -7.10 9.30 -4.65
C ALA A 165 -7.76 8.71 -3.39
N THR A 166 -8.00 7.39 -3.38
CA THR A 166 -8.56 6.69 -2.23
C THR A 166 -7.63 6.76 -1.01
N VAL A 167 -6.34 6.51 -1.20
CA VAL A 167 -5.35 6.63 -0.10
C VAL A 167 -5.30 8.07 0.42
N GLN A 168 -5.25 9.07 -0.46
CA GLN A 168 -5.24 10.48 -0.03
C GLN A 168 -6.48 10.84 0.80
N GLY A 169 -7.68 10.46 0.32
CA GLY A 169 -8.94 10.70 1.03
C GLY A 169 -9.01 9.95 2.36
N ALA A 170 -8.63 8.67 2.38
CA ALA A 170 -8.62 7.86 3.60
C ALA A 170 -7.70 8.45 4.67
N MET A 171 -6.47 8.82 4.29
CA MET A 171 -5.50 9.42 5.21
C MET A 171 -5.95 10.78 5.75
N LEU A 172 -6.60 11.60 4.92
CA LEU A 172 -7.16 12.89 5.37
C LEU A 172 -8.29 12.67 6.39
N MET A 173 -9.24 11.79 6.07
CA MET A 173 -10.38 11.51 6.96
C MET A 173 -9.93 10.86 8.27
N GLY A 174 -9.02 9.88 8.20
CA GLY A 174 -8.45 9.25 9.39
C GLY A 174 -7.75 10.25 10.30
N LYS A 175 -7.00 11.22 9.74
CA LYS A 175 -6.38 12.30 10.50
C LYS A 175 -7.41 13.21 11.17
N ILE A 176 -8.47 13.63 10.47
CA ILE A 176 -9.51 14.51 10.99
C ILE A 176 -10.29 13.83 12.12
N GLN A 177 -10.68 12.58 11.90
CA GLN A 177 -11.49 11.80 12.84
C GLN A 177 -10.68 11.15 13.97
N ARG A 178 -9.34 11.14 13.86
CA ARG A 178 -8.44 10.39 14.76
C ARG A 178 -8.81 8.92 14.87
N ASP A 179 -9.28 8.35 13.75
CA ASP A 179 -9.81 7.00 13.68
C ASP A 179 -9.14 6.17 12.58
N SER A 180 -8.53 5.06 12.97
CA SER A 180 -7.92 4.10 12.04
C SER A 180 -8.97 3.24 11.33
N GLY A 181 -10.15 3.03 11.92
CA GLY A 181 -11.24 2.24 11.35
C GLY A 181 -11.78 2.82 10.05
N THR A 182 -11.85 4.17 9.96
CA THR A 182 -12.20 4.85 8.71
C THR A 182 -11.20 4.56 7.60
N VAL A 183 -9.90 4.61 7.89
CA VAL A 183 -8.84 4.30 6.91
C VAL A 183 -8.93 2.84 6.49
N GLU A 184 -8.99 1.91 7.45
CA GLU A 184 -9.05 0.48 7.21
C GLU A 184 -10.24 0.09 6.34
N THR A 185 -11.44 0.59 6.69
CA THR A 185 -12.67 0.32 5.92
C THR A 185 -12.56 0.86 4.50
N THR A 186 -12.10 2.11 4.33
CA THR A 186 -11.96 2.72 3.01
C THR A 186 -10.99 1.93 2.12
N LEU A 187 -9.83 1.54 2.65
CA LEU A 187 -8.82 0.80 1.88
C LEU A 187 -9.27 -0.62 1.55
N ARG A 188 -10.00 -1.29 2.48
CA ARG A 188 -10.61 -2.60 2.23
C ARG A 188 -11.65 -2.55 1.10
N GLU A 189 -12.56 -1.58 1.14
CA GLU A 189 -13.57 -1.40 0.10
C GLU A 189 -12.94 -1.04 -1.26
N ALA A 190 -11.87 -0.22 -1.25
CA ALA A 190 -11.11 0.07 -2.46
C ALA A 190 -10.51 -1.19 -3.08
N LEU A 191 -9.92 -2.05 -2.27
CA LEU A 191 -9.36 -3.32 -2.74
C LEU A 191 -10.45 -4.25 -3.27
N ALA A 192 -11.60 -4.34 -2.59
CA ALA A 192 -12.74 -5.13 -3.04
C ALA A 192 -13.27 -4.60 -4.38
N HIS A 193 -13.32 -3.28 -4.58
CA HIS A 193 -13.67 -2.67 -5.85
C HIS A 193 -12.67 -3.04 -6.96
N LEU A 194 -11.38 -2.88 -6.72
CA LEU A 194 -10.33 -3.22 -7.69
C LEU A 194 -10.36 -4.69 -8.09
N ARG A 195 -10.64 -5.59 -7.14
CA ARG A 195 -10.75 -7.04 -7.41
C ARG A 195 -11.92 -7.43 -8.30
N ARG A 196 -12.92 -6.55 -8.52
CA ARG A 196 -13.98 -6.78 -9.51
C ARG A 196 -13.46 -6.77 -10.95
N TYR A 197 -12.34 -6.13 -11.19
CA TYR A 197 -11.66 -6.13 -12.48
C TYR A 197 -10.76 -7.36 -12.68
N ALA A 198 -10.49 -8.14 -11.62
CA ALA A 198 -9.69 -9.35 -11.74
C ALA A 198 -10.47 -10.47 -12.41
N VAL A 199 -9.86 -11.11 -13.42
CA VAL A 199 -10.39 -12.32 -14.05
C VAL A 199 -10.03 -13.51 -13.16
N ARG A 200 -11.04 -14.23 -12.66
CA ARG A 200 -10.81 -15.48 -11.92
C ARG A 200 -10.27 -16.54 -12.89
N PRO A 201 -9.14 -17.19 -12.59
CA PRO A 201 -8.69 -18.28 -13.42
C PRO A 201 -9.81 -19.34 -13.49
N PRO A 202 -10.03 -19.96 -14.66
CA PRO A 202 -11.02 -21.04 -14.76
C PRO A 202 -10.65 -22.13 -13.73
N ILE A 203 -11.66 -22.56 -12.97
CA ILE A 203 -11.50 -23.68 -12.04
C ILE A 203 -11.07 -24.86 -12.90
N ARG A 204 -9.79 -25.27 -12.79
CA ARG A 204 -9.32 -26.52 -13.43
C ARG A 204 -10.14 -27.66 -12.81
N ARG A 205 -11.22 -28.08 -13.48
CA ARG A 205 -11.88 -29.32 -13.12
C ARG A 205 -10.82 -30.42 -13.22
N PRO A 206 -10.65 -31.25 -12.19
CA PRO A 206 -9.71 -32.36 -12.26
C PRO A 206 -10.09 -33.18 -13.50
N ARG A 207 -9.08 -33.51 -14.33
CA ARG A 207 -9.29 -34.33 -15.54
C ARG A 207 -9.93 -35.63 -15.10
N ARG A 208 -11.14 -35.92 -15.54
CA ARG A 208 -11.94 -37.13 -15.27
C ARG A 208 -11.20 -38.46 -15.58
N ARG A 209 -10.00 -38.40 -16.16
CA ARG A 209 -9.22 -39.59 -16.55
C ARG A 209 -8.48 -40.29 -15.40
N GLN A 210 -8.24 -39.65 -14.26
CA GLN A 210 -7.53 -40.27 -13.15
C GLN A 210 -8.41 -41.03 -12.16
N VAL A 211 -9.73 -40.79 -12.16
CA VAL A 211 -10.64 -41.50 -11.26
C VAL A 211 -11.04 -42.91 -11.82
N LEU A 212 -10.98 -43.10 -13.14
CA LEU A 212 -11.39 -44.36 -13.76
C LEU A 212 -10.30 -45.47 -13.75
N GLN A 213 -9.06 -45.12 -13.44
CA GLN A 213 -7.96 -46.13 -13.32
C GLN A 213 -7.82 -46.71 -11.91
N LEU A 214 -8.20 -45.95 -10.87
CA LEU A 214 -8.13 -46.40 -9.47
C LEU A 214 -9.27 -47.34 -9.07
N THR A 215 -10.34 -47.44 -9.85
CA THR A 215 -11.46 -48.36 -9.58
C THR A 215 -11.36 -49.70 -10.33
N ARG A 216 -10.38 -49.89 -11.24
CA ARG A 216 -10.19 -51.14 -11.99
C ARG A 216 -9.25 -52.12 -11.28
N ASP A 217 -8.42 -51.67 -10.36
CA ASP A 217 -7.44 -52.50 -9.65
C ASP A 217 -7.86 -52.84 -8.20
N ALA A 218 -9.07 -52.44 -7.79
CA ALA A 218 -9.61 -52.85 -6.50
C ALA A 218 -10.23 -54.27 -6.64
N ALA A 219 -9.59 -55.27 -6.10
CA ALA A 219 -10.14 -56.62 -5.93
C ALA A 219 -11.50 -56.53 -5.21
N PRO A 220 -12.50 -57.33 -5.59
CA PRO A 220 -13.81 -57.31 -4.94
C PRO A 220 -13.66 -57.68 -3.45
N PRO A 221 -14.39 -57.01 -2.56
CA PRO A 221 -14.34 -57.28 -1.14
C PRO A 221 -14.78 -58.75 -0.84
N PRO A 222 -14.18 -59.43 0.15
CA PRO A 222 -14.57 -60.76 0.52
C PRO A 222 -16.03 -60.82 0.99
N ALA A 223 -16.75 -61.90 0.59
CA ALA A 223 -18.16 -62.08 0.96
C ALA A 223 -18.34 -62.13 2.47
N PRO A 224 -19.40 -61.51 3.00
CA PRO A 224 -19.66 -61.48 4.45
C PRO A 224 -19.97 -62.91 4.98
N PRO A 225 -19.53 -63.26 6.21
CA PRO A 225 -19.80 -64.53 6.80
C PRO A 225 -21.31 -64.76 7.00
N ARG A 226 -21.81 -65.94 6.66
CA ARG A 226 -23.21 -66.35 6.86
C ARG A 226 -23.55 -66.29 8.36
N ARG A 227 -24.46 -65.44 8.74
CA ARG A 227 -25.02 -65.38 10.11
C ARG A 227 -25.81 -66.67 10.39
N ARG A 228 -25.39 -67.42 11.37
CA ARG A 228 -26.20 -68.45 12.02
C ARG A 228 -27.31 -67.80 12.80
N GLY A 229 -28.53 -68.32 12.71
CA GLY A 229 -29.73 -67.81 13.30
C GLY A 229 -29.63 -67.60 14.80
N ALA A 230 -30.16 -66.51 15.27
CA ALA A 230 -30.41 -66.24 16.70
C ALA A 230 -31.94 -66.26 16.94
N PRO A 231 -32.39 -66.72 18.12
CA PRO A 231 -33.81 -66.95 18.40
C PRO A 231 -34.57 -65.66 18.69
N ALA A 232 -35.87 -65.71 18.44
CA ALA A 232 -36.82 -64.64 18.69
C ALA A 232 -36.88 -64.30 20.20
N GLY A 233 -36.75 -63.02 20.54
CA GLY A 233 -36.88 -62.48 21.88
C GLY A 233 -37.28 -61.04 21.92
N SER A 234 -38.55 -60.78 22.24
CA SER A 234 -39.14 -59.63 22.95
C SER A 234 -38.78 -58.20 22.57
N ARG A 235 -39.79 -57.48 22.09
CA ARG A 235 -39.82 -56.00 21.90
C ARG A 235 -39.91 -55.31 23.30
N PRO A 236 -39.14 -54.25 23.53
CA PRO A 236 -39.43 -53.33 24.63
C PRO A 236 -40.49 -52.32 24.22
N ARG A 237 -41.48 -52.13 25.11
CA ARG A 237 -42.50 -51.06 25.03
C ARG A 237 -41.87 -49.72 25.51
N TRP A 238 -42.21 -48.64 24.86
CA TRP A 238 -42.00 -47.29 25.31
C TRP A 238 -43.18 -46.85 26.19
N PRO A 239 -42.96 -46.08 27.29
CA PRO A 239 -44.04 -45.44 27.98
C PRO A 239 -44.51 -44.16 27.27
N PRO A 240 -45.77 -43.78 27.50
CA PRO A 240 -46.33 -42.54 26.96
C PRO A 240 -46.02 -41.34 27.85
N GLU A 241 -46.06 -40.16 27.20
CA GLU A 241 -45.98 -38.76 27.60
C GLU A 241 -44.62 -38.15 27.57
#